data_856835b3031845a77865681b0a247870
#
_entry.id   856835b3031845a77865681b0a247870
#
_cell.length_a   1.000
_cell.length_b   1.000
_cell.length_c   1.000
_cell.angle_alpha   90.00
_cell.angle_beta   90.00
_cell.angle_gamma   90.00
#
_symmetry.space_group_name_H-M   'P 1'
#
loop_
_entity.id
_entity.type
_entity.pdbx_description
1 polymer ?
#
loop_
_entity_poly.entity_id
_entity_poly.type
_entity_poly.pdbx_seq_one_letter_code
_entity_poly.pdbx_strand_id
1 'polypeptide(L)'
;MSGNNFYITTPIYYPSGNPHMGHAYSSIVADVFARFKRLEGKNVYFLTGTDEHGLKIQREAEKNNKETRVFCDEVSSKFKSLSNILNLSVDDFIRTTEKRHHNSVKAIWGKLVESGDIYLSKYAGWYSVSDEAYYTEDEIQTIGQKKIAKSSGSSVDW
;
A
#
# COMPACT_ATOMS: atom_id res chain seq x y z
N MET A 1 -13.23 -15.07 26.43
CA MET A 1 -11.91 -15.57 25.99
C MET A 1 -11.29 -14.56 25.03
N SER A 2 -11.02 -13.36 25.53
CA SER A 2 -10.42 -12.28 24.76
C SER A 2 -9.11 -11.92 25.43
N GLY A 3 -7.98 -12.31 24.95
CA GLY A 3 -6.81 -11.79 25.58
C GLY A 3 -5.46 -12.37 25.19
N ASN A 4 -5.42 -13.47 24.46
CA ASN A 4 -4.13 -14.09 24.15
C ASN A 4 -3.63 -13.85 22.72
N ASN A 5 -4.46 -13.29 21.84
CA ASN A 5 -4.08 -13.00 20.46
C ASN A 5 -3.63 -11.55 20.31
N PHE A 6 -2.57 -11.34 19.54
CA PHE A 6 -2.07 -10.04 19.17
C PHE A 6 -1.78 -10.00 17.67
N TYR A 7 -2.39 -9.05 16.96
CA TYR A 7 -2.21 -8.85 15.54
C TYR A 7 -1.47 -7.53 15.29
N ILE A 8 -0.43 -7.56 14.49
CA ILE A 8 0.35 -6.39 14.12
C ILE A 8 0.67 -6.41 12.63
N THR A 9 0.59 -5.25 12.01
CA THR A 9 0.98 -5.06 10.61
C THR A 9 1.95 -3.92 10.46
N THR A 10 2.76 -3.97 9.40
CA THR A 10 3.35 -2.76 8.82
C THR A 10 2.34 -2.12 7.85
N PRO A 11 2.54 -0.86 7.40
CA PRO A 11 1.99 -0.44 6.12
C PRO A 11 2.42 -1.42 5.03
N ILE A 12 1.54 -1.72 4.07
CA ILE A 12 1.95 -2.46 2.87
C ILE A 12 2.71 -1.51 1.95
N TYR A 13 3.82 -1.98 1.38
CA TYR A 13 4.77 -1.14 0.67
C TYR A 13 4.45 -1.06 -0.82
N TYR A 14 4.50 0.15 -1.40
CA TYR A 14 4.43 0.31 -2.85
C TYR A 14 5.69 -0.24 -3.52
N PRO A 15 5.58 -1.25 -4.41
CA PRO A 15 6.71 -1.79 -5.15
C PRO A 15 7.05 -0.91 -6.37
N SER A 16 7.17 0.40 -6.17
CA SER A 16 7.59 1.36 -7.19
C SER A 16 9.11 1.49 -7.32
N GLY A 17 9.86 0.87 -6.40
CA GLY A 17 11.31 0.90 -6.36
C GLY A 17 11.88 -0.05 -5.32
N ASN A 18 13.21 0.00 -5.13
CA ASN A 18 13.87 -0.86 -4.16
C ASN A 18 13.49 -0.49 -2.72
N PRO A 19 13.50 -1.46 -1.78
CA PRO A 19 13.42 -1.18 -0.36
C PRO A 19 14.48 -0.18 0.09
N HIS A 20 14.14 0.67 1.05
CA HIS A 20 15.04 1.66 1.63
C HIS A 20 14.89 1.72 3.15
N MET A 21 15.69 2.57 3.81
CA MET A 21 15.73 2.67 5.28
C MET A 21 14.37 2.96 5.94
N GLY A 22 13.48 3.70 5.27
CA GLY A 22 12.13 3.93 5.79
C GLY A 22 11.30 2.65 5.92
N HIS A 23 11.40 1.76 4.93
CA HIS A 23 10.76 0.45 5.00
C HIS A 23 11.38 -0.45 6.09
N ALA A 24 12.72 -0.45 6.20
CA ALA A 24 13.41 -1.17 7.25
C ALA A 24 13.01 -0.68 8.65
N TYR A 25 12.91 0.64 8.84
CA TYR A 25 12.52 1.25 10.11
C TYR A 25 11.14 0.77 10.57
N SER A 26 10.10 0.92 9.74
CA SER A 26 8.75 0.50 10.09
C SER A 26 8.65 -1.01 10.33
N SER A 27 9.37 -1.80 9.54
CA SER A 27 9.41 -3.26 9.73
C SER A 27 10.08 -3.67 11.04
N ILE A 28 11.22 -3.06 11.39
CA ILE A 28 11.94 -3.36 12.64
C ILE A 28 11.10 -2.94 13.85
N VAL A 29 10.47 -1.77 13.83
CA VAL A 29 9.62 -1.32 14.93
C VAL A 29 8.47 -2.30 15.16
N ALA A 30 7.78 -2.74 14.11
CA ALA A 30 6.72 -3.72 14.22
C ALA A 30 7.24 -5.08 14.74
N ASP A 31 8.42 -5.51 14.29
CA ASP A 31 9.06 -6.76 14.75
C ASP A 31 9.43 -6.73 16.22
N VAL A 32 9.92 -5.59 16.73
CA VAL A 32 10.18 -5.42 18.16
C VAL A 32 8.92 -5.64 18.97
N PHE A 33 7.80 -5.04 18.58
CA PHE A 33 6.52 -5.25 19.24
C PHE A 33 6.02 -6.70 19.14
N ALA A 34 6.14 -7.30 17.95
CA ALA A 34 5.75 -8.69 17.75
C ALA A 34 6.54 -9.64 18.67
N ARG A 35 7.87 -9.48 18.74
CA ARG A 35 8.75 -10.27 19.60
C ARG A 35 8.44 -10.04 21.08
N PHE A 36 8.25 -8.78 21.48
CA PHE A 36 7.89 -8.46 22.87
C PHE A 36 6.57 -9.13 23.26
N LYS A 37 5.56 -9.07 22.41
CA LYS A 37 4.26 -9.73 22.67
C LYS A 37 4.36 -11.25 22.73
N ARG A 38 5.23 -11.87 21.94
CA ARG A 38 5.54 -13.31 22.04
C ARG A 38 6.19 -13.66 23.38
N LEU A 39 7.12 -12.80 23.87
CA LEU A 39 7.74 -12.98 25.20
C LEU A 39 6.72 -12.84 26.33
N GLU A 40 5.67 -12.04 26.17
CA GLU A 40 4.53 -11.96 27.10
C GLU A 40 3.60 -13.19 27.02
N GLY A 41 3.91 -14.19 26.19
CA GLY A 41 3.09 -15.38 26.00
C GLY A 41 1.87 -15.18 25.10
N LYS A 42 1.81 -14.09 24.30
CA LYS A 42 0.74 -13.86 23.33
C LYS A 42 0.91 -14.71 22.08
N ASN A 43 -0.22 -15.14 21.52
CA ASN A 43 -0.27 -15.71 20.17
C ASN A 43 -0.26 -14.53 19.18
N VAL A 44 0.90 -14.30 18.55
CA VAL A 44 1.13 -13.15 17.68
C VAL A 44 1.02 -13.55 16.22
N TYR A 45 0.32 -12.73 15.44
CA TYR A 45 0.33 -12.79 13.98
C TYR A 45 0.85 -11.45 13.44
N PHE A 46 2.04 -11.49 12.84
CA PHE A 46 2.70 -10.33 12.25
C PHE A 46 2.65 -10.40 10.72
N LEU A 47 1.91 -9.46 10.11
CA LEU A 47 1.71 -9.37 8.68
C LEU A 47 2.44 -8.16 8.08
N THR A 48 3.09 -8.37 6.95
CA THR A 48 3.59 -7.30 6.07
C THR A 48 3.26 -7.63 4.62
N GLY A 49 3.62 -6.76 3.67
CA GLY A 49 3.34 -7.05 2.26
C GLY A 49 3.57 -5.90 1.31
N THR A 50 3.05 -6.04 0.09
CA THR A 50 3.16 -5.03 -0.97
C THR A 50 1.79 -4.64 -1.52
N ASP A 51 1.64 -3.32 -1.79
CA ASP A 51 0.50 -2.73 -2.47
C ASP A 51 0.82 -2.55 -3.96
N GLU A 52 0.20 -3.37 -4.81
CA GLU A 52 0.64 -3.60 -6.19
C GLU A 52 -0.30 -3.00 -7.24
N HIS A 53 -1.28 -2.20 -6.86
CA HIS A 53 -2.22 -1.57 -7.77
C HIS A 53 -1.94 -0.07 -7.95
N GLY A 54 -2.51 0.50 -9.02
CA GLY A 54 -2.48 1.92 -9.30
C GLY A 54 -1.60 2.33 -10.47
N LEU A 55 -1.89 3.51 -11.03
CA LEU A 55 -1.19 4.09 -12.20
C LEU A 55 0.30 4.34 -11.94
N LYS A 56 0.68 4.60 -10.70
CA LYS A 56 2.08 4.84 -10.32
C LYS A 56 2.95 3.61 -10.58
N ILE A 57 2.46 2.43 -10.19
CA ILE A 57 3.15 1.16 -10.42
C ILE A 57 3.24 0.85 -11.92
N GLN A 58 2.15 1.05 -12.66
CA GLN A 58 2.13 0.87 -14.10
C GLN A 58 3.17 1.75 -14.80
N ARG A 59 3.21 3.06 -14.46
CA ARG A 59 4.19 4.00 -15.03
C ARG A 59 5.64 3.62 -14.71
N GLU A 60 5.91 3.12 -13.51
CA GLU A 60 7.26 2.64 -13.17
C GLU A 60 7.64 1.37 -13.94
N ALA A 61 6.70 0.45 -14.17
CA ALA A 61 6.92 -0.71 -15.01
C ALA A 61 7.22 -0.31 -16.47
N GLU A 62 6.45 0.62 -17.03
CA GLU A 62 6.66 1.17 -18.39
C GLU A 62 8.03 1.85 -18.53
N LYS A 63 8.48 2.66 -17.55
CA LYS A 63 9.82 3.26 -17.52
C LYS A 63 10.94 2.22 -17.52
N ASN A 64 10.67 1.06 -16.92
CA ASN A 64 11.62 -0.07 -16.90
C ASN A 64 11.45 -1.02 -18.08
N ASN A 65 10.61 -0.69 -19.07
CA ASN A 65 10.28 -1.53 -20.23
C ASN A 65 9.83 -2.95 -19.82
N LYS A 66 9.00 -3.04 -18.78
CA LYS A 66 8.50 -4.30 -18.24
C LYS A 66 6.98 -4.32 -18.23
N GLU A 67 6.43 -5.52 -18.37
CA GLU A 67 5.02 -5.76 -18.09
C GLU A 67 4.79 -5.56 -16.60
N THR A 68 3.65 -4.92 -16.23
CA THR A 68 3.37 -4.47 -14.85
C THR A 68 3.44 -5.62 -13.84
N ARG A 69 2.90 -6.78 -14.18
CA ARG A 69 2.92 -7.94 -13.30
C ARG A 69 4.33 -8.45 -13.03
N VAL A 70 5.15 -8.54 -14.09
CA VAL A 70 6.56 -8.98 -14.00
C VAL A 70 7.35 -8.01 -13.12
N PHE A 71 7.14 -6.70 -13.32
CA PHE A 71 7.77 -5.68 -12.49
C PHE A 71 7.38 -5.83 -11.00
N CYS A 72 6.09 -6.00 -10.70
CA CYS A 72 5.63 -6.23 -9.34
C CYS A 72 6.23 -7.50 -8.72
N ASP A 73 6.31 -8.60 -9.48
CA ASP A 73 6.89 -9.85 -8.98
C ASP A 73 8.36 -9.69 -8.59
N GLU A 74 9.14 -8.98 -9.41
CA GLU A 74 10.55 -8.70 -9.13
C GLU A 74 10.74 -7.79 -7.90
N VAL A 75 10.02 -6.68 -7.83
CA VAL A 75 10.20 -5.71 -6.76
C VAL A 75 9.64 -6.24 -5.45
N SER A 76 8.48 -6.90 -5.46
CA SER A 76 7.88 -7.51 -4.28
C SER A 76 8.80 -8.60 -3.68
N SER A 77 9.52 -9.35 -4.53
CA SER A 77 10.50 -10.35 -4.05
C SER A 77 11.64 -9.70 -3.23
N LYS A 78 12.06 -8.47 -3.59
CA LYS A 78 13.08 -7.73 -2.84
C LYS A 78 12.56 -7.29 -1.47
N PHE A 79 11.30 -6.87 -1.36
CA PHE A 79 10.67 -6.57 -0.08
C PHE A 79 10.55 -7.82 0.80
N LYS A 80 10.17 -8.95 0.21
CA LYS A 80 10.15 -10.23 0.93
C LYS A 80 11.54 -10.64 1.42
N SER A 81 12.58 -10.43 0.60
CA SER A 81 13.96 -10.70 0.98
C SER A 81 14.45 -9.79 2.11
N LEU A 82 13.95 -8.54 2.21
CA LEU A 82 14.29 -7.64 3.31
C LEU A 82 13.93 -8.24 4.68
N SER A 83 12.81 -8.96 4.78
CA SER A 83 12.41 -9.65 6.01
C SER A 83 13.47 -10.67 6.46
N ASN A 84 14.06 -11.40 5.51
CA ASN A 84 15.11 -12.35 5.81
C ASN A 84 16.43 -11.66 6.20
N ILE A 85 16.81 -10.61 5.45
CA ILE A 85 18.05 -9.85 5.71
C ILE A 85 18.04 -9.21 7.10
N LEU A 86 16.89 -8.68 7.52
CA LEU A 86 16.71 -8.04 8.82
C LEU A 86 16.31 -9.03 9.94
N ASN A 87 16.22 -10.32 9.63
CA ASN A 87 15.78 -11.35 10.57
C ASN A 87 14.46 -11.01 11.27
N LEU A 88 13.48 -10.52 10.51
CA LEU A 88 12.15 -10.17 11.03
C LEU A 88 11.32 -11.44 11.30
N SER A 89 10.55 -11.42 12.36
CA SER A 89 9.68 -12.53 12.78
C SER A 89 8.30 -12.48 12.13
N VAL A 90 8.24 -12.11 10.85
CA VAL A 90 7.01 -12.01 10.05
C VAL A 90 6.39 -13.39 9.86
N ASP A 91 5.09 -13.51 10.13
CA ASP A 91 4.34 -14.76 9.96
C ASP A 91 3.82 -14.92 8.53
N ASP A 92 3.47 -13.80 7.86
CA ASP A 92 2.95 -13.83 6.50
C ASP A 92 3.31 -12.56 5.72
N PHE A 93 3.44 -12.74 4.40
CA PHE A 93 3.68 -11.67 3.44
C PHE A 93 2.55 -11.64 2.42
N ILE A 94 1.68 -10.63 2.46
CA ILE A 94 0.54 -10.47 1.57
C ILE A 94 0.90 -9.59 0.36
N ARG A 95 0.42 -9.99 -0.82
CA ARG A 95 0.45 -9.15 -2.01
C ARG A 95 -0.99 -8.82 -2.40
N THR A 96 -1.29 -7.56 -2.69
CA THR A 96 -2.66 -7.15 -3.03
C THR A 96 -3.15 -7.78 -4.34
N THR A 97 -2.25 -8.30 -5.17
CA THR A 97 -2.55 -9.06 -6.39
C THR A 97 -2.81 -10.56 -6.18
N GLU A 98 -2.67 -11.08 -4.95
CA GLU A 98 -2.96 -12.49 -4.66
C GLU A 98 -4.46 -12.78 -4.65
N LYS A 99 -4.83 -13.97 -5.11
CA LYS A 99 -6.23 -14.41 -5.14
C LYS A 99 -6.88 -14.39 -3.75
N ARG A 100 -6.13 -14.75 -2.70
CA ARG A 100 -6.65 -14.71 -1.31
C ARG A 100 -7.00 -13.29 -0.87
N HIS A 101 -6.19 -12.28 -1.25
CA HIS A 101 -6.50 -10.87 -0.98
C HIS A 101 -7.75 -10.44 -1.76
N HIS A 102 -7.80 -10.71 -3.07
CA HIS A 102 -8.96 -10.38 -3.89
C HIS A 102 -10.26 -11.00 -3.36
N ASN A 103 -10.22 -12.24 -2.88
CA ASN A 103 -11.39 -12.89 -2.31
C ASN A 103 -11.89 -12.18 -1.05
N SER A 104 -10.97 -11.77 -0.16
CA SER A 104 -11.31 -11.03 1.06
C SER A 104 -11.88 -9.65 0.75
N VAL A 105 -11.26 -8.92 -0.18
CA VAL A 105 -11.75 -7.60 -0.63
C VAL A 105 -13.16 -7.72 -1.21
N LYS A 106 -13.40 -8.69 -2.10
CA LYS A 106 -14.74 -8.91 -2.69
C LYS A 106 -15.80 -9.25 -1.63
N ALA A 107 -15.44 -10.05 -0.63
CA ALA A 107 -16.36 -10.41 0.44
C ALA A 107 -16.76 -9.20 1.30
N ILE A 108 -15.78 -8.34 1.66
CA ILE A 108 -16.04 -7.10 2.39
C ILE A 108 -16.85 -6.12 1.54
N TRP A 109 -16.46 -5.92 0.28
CA TRP A 109 -17.15 -5.07 -0.67
C TRP A 109 -18.64 -5.46 -0.80
N GLY A 110 -18.92 -6.75 -0.98
CA GLY A 110 -20.29 -7.24 -1.06
C GLY A 110 -21.13 -6.88 0.17
N LYS A 111 -20.57 -7.05 1.37
CA LYS A 111 -21.24 -6.68 2.61
C LYS A 111 -21.54 -5.18 2.71
N LEU A 112 -20.59 -4.34 2.28
CA LEU A 112 -20.76 -2.88 2.30
C LEU A 112 -21.76 -2.39 1.25
N VAL A 113 -21.87 -3.09 0.12
CA VAL A 113 -22.95 -2.83 -0.86
C VAL A 113 -24.32 -3.25 -0.30
N GLU A 114 -24.40 -4.42 0.34
CA GLU A 114 -25.63 -4.91 0.97
C GLU A 114 -26.12 -3.99 2.10
N SER A 115 -25.19 -3.40 2.88
CA SER A 115 -25.53 -2.43 3.94
C SER A 115 -25.84 -1.01 3.42
N GLY A 116 -25.59 -0.74 2.12
CA GLY A 116 -25.81 0.58 1.52
C GLY A 116 -24.68 1.59 1.76
N ASP A 117 -23.56 1.16 2.36
CA ASP A 117 -22.39 2.01 2.60
C ASP A 117 -21.60 2.28 1.32
N ILE A 118 -21.74 1.41 0.31
CA ILE A 118 -21.16 1.60 -1.02
C ILE A 118 -22.28 1.72 -2.03
N TYR A 119 -22.27 2.80 -2.80
CA TYR A 119 -23.23 3.08 -3.88
C TYR A 119 -22.53 3.67 -5.10
N LEU A 120 -23.12 3.49 -6.29
CA LEU A 120 -22.61 4.05 -7.54
C LEU A 120 -22.86 5.55 -7.59
N SER A 121 -21.80 6.34 -7.78
CA SER A 121 -21.85 7.79 -7.93
C SER A 121 -20.88 8.25 -8.99
N LYS A 122 -20.95 9.54 -9.35
CA LYS A 122 -20.00 10.22 -10.24
C LYS A 122 -19.24 11.27 -9.44
N TYR A 123 -17.95 11.32 -9.64
CA TYR A 123 -17.10 12.37 -9.13
C TYR A 123 -16.24 12.93 -10.28
N ALA A 124 -16.09 14.25 -10.34
CA ALA A 124 -15.22 14.92 -11.30
C ALA A 124 -14.46 16.02 -10.59
N GLY A 125 -13.19 16.18 -10.92
CA GLY A 125 -12.33 17.16 -10.27
C GLY A 125 -10.90 17.12 -10.83
N TRP A 126 -10.05 18.00 -10.33
CA TRP A 126 -8.64 18.02 -10.64
C TRP A 126 -7.93 16.87 -9.91
N TYR A 127 -7.28 15.99 -10.64
CA TYR A 127 -6.62 14.80 -10.09
C TYR A 127 -5.11 14.85 -10.34
N SER A 128 -4.33 14.60 -9.29
CA SER A 128 -2.88 14.39 -9.39
C SER A 128 -2.55 12.90 -9.31
N VAL A 129 -1.94 12.38 -10.37
CA VAL A 129 -1.48 10.98 -10.39
C VAL A 129 -0.32 10.73 -9.43
N SER A 130 0.56 11.75 -9.24
CA SER A 130 1.70 11.60 -8.31
C SER A 130 1.28 11.63 -6.85
N ASP A 131 0.24 12.40 -6.52
CA ASP A 131 -0.28 12.52 -5.15
C ASP A 131 -1.40 11.51 -4.87
N GLU A 132 -1.91 10.88 -5.95
CA GLU A 132 -3.07 9.96 -5.91
C GLU A 132 -4.29 10.60 -5.23
N ALA A 133 -4.50 11.92 -5.49
CA ALA A 133 -5.50 12.74 -4.82
C ALA A 133 -6.25 13.65 -5.76
N TYR A 134 -7.51 13.93 -5.41
CA TYR A 134 -8.31 14.97 -6.03
C TYR A 134 -8.13 16.29 -5.29
N TYR A 135 -8.23 17.39 -6.05
CA TYR A 135 -8.10 18.76 -5.57
C TYR A 135 -9.29 19.61 -6.02
N THR A 136 -9.71 20.51 -5.16
CA THR A 136 -10.70 21.55 -5.47
C THR A 136 -10.07 22.71 -6.23
N GLU A 137 -10.88 23.59 -6.85
CA GLU A 137 -10.36 24.73 -7.62
C GLU A 137 -9.50 25.70 -6.76
N ASP A 138 -9.82 25.85 -5.49
CA ASP A 138 -9.08 26.70 -4.55
C ASP A 138 -7.74 26.07 -4.10
N GLU A 139 -7.57 24.77 -4.25
CA GLU A 139 -6.33 24.04 -3.93
C GLU A 139 -5.35 24.00 -5.09
N ILE A 140 -5.74 24.47 -6.27
CA ILE A 140 -4.87 24.49 -7.44
C ILE A 140 -4.42 25.91 -7.79
N GLN A 141 -3.32 25.97 -8.54
CA GLN A 141 -2.81 27.21 -9.15
C GLN A 141 -2.29 26.95 -10.55
N THR A 142 -2.29 27.98 -11.38
CA THR A 142 -1.75 27.90 -12.74
C THR A 142 -0.35 28.50 -12.77
N ILE A 143 0.63 27.72 -13.24
CA ILE A 143 1.99 28.19 -13.48
C ILE A 143 2.32 27.96 -14.97
N GLY A 144 2.42 29.07 -15.71
CA GLY A 144 2.53 28.99 -17.18
C GLY A 144 1.29 28.37 -17.80
N GLN A 145 1.46 27.26 -18.49
CA GLN A 145 0.36 26.49 -19.13
C GLN A 145 -0.10 25.28 -18.31
N LYS A 146 0.45 25.07 -17.11
CA LYS A 146 0.17 23.89 -16.29
C LYS A 146 -0.61 24.27 -15.03
N LYS A 147 -1.56 23.44 -14.68
CA LYS A 147 -2.22 23.48 -13.38
C LYS A 147 -1.50 22.54 -12.41
N ILE A 148 -1.28 23.02 -11.21
CA ILE A 148 -0.58 22.26 -10.16
C ILE A 148 -1.31 22.41 -8.83
N ALA A 149 -1.19 21.38 -7.97
CA ALA A 149 -1.65 21.44 -6.59
C ALA A 149 -0.78 22.41 -5.78
N LYS A 150 -1.40 23.31 -5.03
CA LYS A 150 -0.69 24.31 -4.20
C LYS A 150 0.15 23.66 -3.10
N SER A 151 -0.33 22.55 -2.55
CA SER A 151 0.29 21.85 -1.42
C SER A 151 1.54 21.06 -1.79
N SER A 152 1.52 20.37 -2.93
CA SER A 152 2.58 19.45 -3.35
C SER A 152 3.42 19.95 -4.53
N GLY A 153 2.89 20.91 -5.31
CA GLY A 153 3.49 21.33 -6.58
C GLY A 153 3.30 20.33 -7.72
N SER A 154 2.56 19.25 -7.48
CA SER A 154 2.32 18.20 -8.47
C SER A 154 1.36 18.64 -9.56
N SER A 155 1.58 18.19 -10.81
CA SER A 155 0.65 18.45 -11.90
C SER A 155 -0.71 17.80 -11.65
N VAL A 156 -1.77 18.50 -12.03
CA VAL A 156 -3.14 18.02 -11.97
C VAL A 156 -3.79 18.10 -13.35
N ASP A 157 -4.60 17.08 -13.64
CA ASP A 157 -5.42 16.97 -14.84
C ASP A 157 -6.90 16.87 -14.44
N TRP A 158 -7.81 17.42 -15.30
CA TRP A 158 -9.25 17.32 -15.05
C TRP A 158 -9.79 15.94 -15.38
#